data_342063ba5525cf67f2c290e5a85e27e9
#
_entry.id   342063ba5525cf67f2c290e5a85e27e9
#
_cell.length_a   1.000
_cell.length_b   1.000
_cell.length_c   1.000
_cell.angle_alpha   90.00
_cell.angle_beta   90.00
_cell.angle_gamma   90.00
#
_symmetry.space_group_name_H-M   'P 1'
#
loop_
_entity.id
_entity.type
_entity.pdbx_description
1 polymer ?
#
loop_
_entity_poly.entity_id
_entity_poly.type
_entity_poly.pdbx_seq_one_letter_code
_entity_poly.pdbx_strand_id
1 'polypeptide(L)'
;MCHLDDSYQVALSGRIAARVRVPIPRWMIKYLALRTSLPWAKNMKTLPEVQQGAGGTCPGSFAEDQRRLLDTLMRFSACPTLAHAQHPFFGAMSKEDWLRWGYLHADHHLRQFSA
;
A
#
# COMPACT_ATOMS: atom_id res chain seq x y z
N MET A 1 9.88 -1.46 6.84
CA MET A 1 10.20 -1.34 5.40
C MET A 1 9.66 -2.51 4.58
N CYS A 2 9.85 -3.75 4.99
CA CYS A 2 9.38 -4.92 4.24
C CYS A 2 7.87 -4.88 3.95
N HIS A 3 7.04 -4.56 4.93
CA HIS A 3 5.59 -4.41 4.71
C HIS A 3 5.24 -3.36 3.64
N LEU A 4 5.93 -2.22 3.64
CA LEU A 4 5.73 -1.20 2.60
C LEU A 4 6.14 -1.73 1.23
N ASP A 5 7.33 -2.33 1.13
CA ASP A 5 7.81 -2.93 -0.11
C ASP A 5 6.83 -3.98 -0.65
N ASP A 6 6.40 -4.91 0.20
CA ASP A 6 5.45 -5.95 -0.17
C ASP A 6 4.11 -5.36 -0.66
N SER A 7 3.63 -4.29 -0.04
CA SER A 7 2.39 -3.62 -0.43
C SER A 7 2.47 -3.02 -1.83
N TYR A 8 3.59 -2.39 -2.17
CA TYR A 8 3.84 -1.88 -3.52
C TYR A 8 4.05 -3.00 -4.54
N GLN A 9 4.72 -4.09 -4.15
CA GLN A 9 4.90 -5.26 -5.01
C GLN A 9 3.57 -5.93 -5.37
N VAL A 10 2.63 -6.00 -4.44
CA VAL A 10 1.27 -6.50 -4.70
C VAL A 10 0.58 -5.65 -5.78
N ALA A 11 0.65 -4.32 -5.66
CA ALA A 11 0.10 -3.42 -6.66
C ALA A 11 0.77 -3.56 -8.02
N LEU A 12 2.11 -3.66 -8.06
CA LEU A 12 2.89 -3.84 -9.29
C LEU A 12 2.60 -5.17 -9.98
N SER A 13 2.38 -6.25 -9.22
CA SER A 13 2.11 -7.57 -9.78
C SER A 13 0.71 -7.72 -10.35
N GLY A 14 -0.19 -6.76 -10.10
CA GLY A 14 -1.60 -6.86 -10.45
C GLY A 14 -2.36 -7.94 -9.68
N ARG A 15 -1.75 -8.51 -8.64
CA ARG A 15 -2.41 -9.51 -7.80
C ARG A 15 -3.59 -8.90 -7.08
N ILE A 16 -4.71 -9.64 -7.07
CA ILE A 16 -5.87 -9.27 -6.28
C ILE A 16 -5.60 -9.77 -4.86
N ALA A 17 -5.29 -8.85 -3.94
CA ALA A 17 -5.33 -9.18 -2.53
C ALA A 17 -6.78 -9.50 -2.12
N ALA A 18 -6.97 -10.36 -1.13
CA ALA A 18 -8.30 -10.72 -0.66
C ALA A 18 -9.12 -9.47 -0.34
N ARG A 19 -10.31 -9.38 -0.93
CA ARG A 19 -11.21 -8.24 -0.69
C ARG A 19 -11.64 -8.20 0.76
N VAL A 20 -11.43 -7.07 1.40
CA VAL A 20 -11.92 -6.84 2.75
C VAL A 20 -13.38 -6.38 2.67
N ARG A 21 -14.26 -7.04 3.41
CA ARG A 21 -15.65 -6.60 3.53
C ARG A 21 -15.72 -5.41 4.46
N VAL A 22 -16.38 -4.36 3.98
CA VAL A 22 -16.60 -3.12 4.74
C VAL A 22 -18.07 -2.73 4.64
N PRO A 23 -18.66 -2.17 5.71
CA PRO A 23 -20.10 -1.85 5.74
C PRO A 23 -20.46 -0.60 4.92
N ILE A 24 -19.48 0.09 4.38
CA ILE A 24 -19.64 1.34 3.61
C ILE A 24 -19.29 1.07 2.14
N PRO A 25 -19.90 1.79 1.16
CA PRO A 25 -19.54 1.66 -0.25
C PRO A 25 -18.04 1.94 -0.49
N ARG A 26 -17.39 1.13 -1.31
CA ARG A 26 -15.94 1.23 -1.58
C ARG A 26 -15.54 2.58 -2.16
N TRP A 27 -16.38 3.16 -3.01
CA TRP A 27 -16.11 4.49 -3.57
C TRP A 27 -16.05 5.58 -2.50
N MET A 28 -16.89 5.46 -1.46
CA MET A 28 -16.90 6.43 -0.34
C MET A 28 -15.66 6.29 0.51
N ILE A 29 -15.25 5.05 0.84
CA ILE A 29 -14.02 4.78 1.59
C ILE A 29 -12.81 5.30 0.81
N LYS A 30 -12.75 5.00 -0.49
CA LYS A 30 -11.69 5.49 -1.37
C LYS A 30 -11.62 7.02 -1.37
N TYR A 31 -12.75 7.69 -1.53
CA TYR A 31 -12.80 9.14 -1.50
C TYR A 31 -12.30 9.72 -0.17
N LEU A 32 -12.81 9.21 0.96
CA LEU A 32 -12.41 9.67 2.29
C LEU A 32 -10.93 9.45 2.56
N ALA A 33 -10.40 8.30 2.17
CA ALA A 33 -9.01 7.94 2.43
C ALA A 33 -8.02 8.70 1.54
N LEU A 34 -8.35 8.93 0.27
CA LEU A 34 -7.41 9.47 -0.71
C LEU A 34 -7.60 10.94 -1.01
N ARG A 35 -8.80 11.48 -0.84
CA ARG A 35 -9.16 12.85 -1.27
C ARG A 35 -9.49 13.80 -0.13
N THR A 36 -9.41 13.33 1.12
CA THR A 36 -9.61 14.16 2.31
C THR A 36 -8.37 14.12 3.19
N SER A 37 -8.30 15.06 4.15
CA SER A 37 -7.22 15.13 5.15
C SER A 37 -7.50 14.27 6.39
N LEU A 38 -8.51 13.41 6.37
CA LEU A 38 -8.81 12.52 7.48
C LEU A 38 -7.62 11.57 7.72
N PRO A 39 -7.14 11.45 8.97
CA PRO A 39 -6.04 10.54 9.27
C PRO A 39 -6.49 9.09 9.07
N TRP A 40 -5.59 8.29 8.52
CA TRP A 40 -5.82 6.86 8.42
C TRP A 40 -5.84 6.22 9.82
N ALA A 41 -6.69 5.21 9.99
CA ALA A 41 -6.80 4.52 11.26
C ALA A 41 -5.47 3.88 11.65
N LYS A 42 -5.07 4.11 12.90
CA LYS A 42 -3.87 3.48 13.48
C LYS A 42 -4.19 2.05 13.93
N ASN A 43 -3.16 1.22 14.00
CA ASN A 43 -3.27 -0.15 14.52
C ASN A 43 -4.25 -1.05 13.76
N MET A 44 -4.49 -0.78 12.48
CA MET A 44 -5.25 -1.70 11.64
C MET A 44 -4.47 -2.99 11.43
N LYS A 45 -5.17 -4.12 11.50
CA LYS A 45 -4.57 -5.43 11.26
C LYS A 45 -4.06 -5.50 9.81
N THR A 46 -2.78 -5.82 9.68
CA THR A 46 -2.13 -6.02 8.37
C THR A 46 -2.68 -7.27 7.69
N LEU A 47 -2.89 -7.20 6.38
CA LEU A 47 -3.26 -8.39 5.60
C LEU A 47 -2.14 -9.43 5.65
N PRO A 48 -2.48 -10.74 5.77
CA PRO A 48 -1.47 -11.80 5.89
C PRO A 48 -0.44 -11.81 4.77
N GLU A 49 -0.84 -11.47 3.55
CA GLU A 49 0.02 -11.49 2.35
C GLU A 49 1.16 -10.47 2.41
N VAL A 50 1.00 -9.42 3.19
CA VAL A 50 2.00 -8.35 3.34
C VAL A 50 2.43 -8.17 4.80
N GLN A 51 2.09 -9.11 5.66
CA GLN A 51 2.53 -9.09 7.04
C GLN A 51 3.99 -9.55 7.13
N GLN A 52 4.85 -8.63 7.56
CA GLN A 52 6.28 -8.87 7.70
C GLN A 52 6.57 -10.12 8.55
N GLY A 53 7.34 -11.03 7.98
CA GLY A 53 7.72 -12.27 8.68
C GLY A 53 6.65 -13.36 8.74
N ALA A 54 5.45 -13.12 8.16
CA ALA A 54 4.38 -14.13 8.09
C ALA A 54 4.11 -14.50 6.63
N GLY A 55 3.18 -13.82 5.93
CA GLY A 55 2.97 -13.99 4.48
C GLY A 55 3.84 -13.07 3.64
N GLY A 56 4.38 -12.00 4.23
CA GLY A 56 5.27 -11.04 3.58
C GLY A 56 6.76 -11.34 3.79
N THR A 57 7.60 -10.48 3.27
CA THR A 57 9.06 -10.61 3.30
C THR A 57 9.62 -10.52 4.71
N CYS A 58 10.54 -11.44 5.05
CA CYS A 58 11.31 -11.34 6.28
C CYS A 58 12.35 -10.23 6.18
N PRO A 59 12.56 -9.43 7.25
CA PRO A 59 13.59 -8.41 7.28
C PRO A 59 14.99 -8.97 7.07
N GLY A 60 15.77 -8.28 6.23
CA GLY A 60 17.21 -8.50 6.10
C GLY A 60 18.00 -7.43 6.83
N SER A 61 19.09 -6.96 6.23
CA SER A 61 19.79 -5.78 6.76
C SER A 61 19.00 -4.50 6.42
N PHE A 62 19.13 -3.50 7.28
CA PHE A 62 18.47 -2.20 7.05
C PHE A 62 18.80 -1.60 5.68
N ALA A 63 20.07 -1.64 5.29
CA ALA A 63 20.55 -1.07 4.03
C ALA A 63 19.97 -1.80 2.81
N GLU A 64 19.86 -3.12 2.87
CA GLU A 64 19.26 -3.92 1.81
C GLU A 64 17.77 -3.68 1.68
N ASP A 65 17.05 -3.67 2.80
CA ASP A 65 15.62 -3.43 2.84
C ASP A 65 15.29 -2.01 2.35
N GLN A 66 16.09 -1.02 2.71
CA GLN A 66 15.95 0.36 2.24
C GLN A 66 16.16 0.46 0.73
N ARG A 67 17.23 -0.14 0.21
CA ARG A 67 17.52 -0.12 -1.23
C ARG A 67 16.40 -0.79 -2.02
N ARG A 68 15.91 -1.93 -1.57
CA ARG A 68 14.81 -2.65 -2.20
C ARG A 68 13.52 -1.81 -2.22
N LEU A 69 13.17 -1.20 -1.10
CA LEU A 69 12.01 -0.32 -1.02
C LEU A 69 12.12 0.87 -1.98
N LEU A 70 13.27 1.53 -2.03
CA LEU A 70 13.49 2.66 -2.95
C LEU A 70 13.37 2.24 -4.41
N ASP A 71 13.95 1.10 -4.80
CA ASP A 71 13.80 0.55 -6.15
C ASP A 71 12.34 0.24 -6.48
N THR A 72 11.62 -0.36 -5.56
CA THR A 72 10.20 -0.66 -5.72
C THR A 72 9.37 0.61 -5.87
N LEU A 73 9.64 1.65 -5.09
CA LEU A 73 8.96 2.94 -5.21
C LEU A 73 9.18 3.59 -6.57
N MET A 74 10.41 3.53 -7.09
CA MET A 74 10.72 4.04 -8.44
C MET A 74 9.94 3.29 -9.51
N ARG A 75 9.93 1.95 -9.45
CA ARG A 75 9.15 1.12 -10.39
C ARG A 75 7.66 1.38 -10.28
N PHE A 76 7.15 1.52 -9.06
CA PHE A 76 5.74 1.82 -8.80
C PHE A 76 5.33 3.15 -9.42
N SER A 77 6.09 4.21 -9.21
CA SER A 77 5.78 5.54 -9.76
C SER A 77 5.80 5.58 -11.29
N ALA A 78 6.63 4.76 -11.93
CA ALA A 78 6.77 4.69 -13.39
C ALA A 78 5.85 3.65 -14.05
N CYS A 79 5.15 2.80 -13.29
CA CYS A 79 4.38 1.68 -13.84
C CYS A 79 3.16 2.16 -14.64
N PRO A 80 3.04 1.84 -15.94
CA PRO A 80 1.92 2.28 -16.76
C PRO A 80 0.64 1.46 -16.54
N THR A 81 0.72 0.30 -15.88
CA THR A 81 -0.37 -0.66 -15.73
C THR A 81 -0.95 -0.72 -14.31
N LEU A 82 -0.65 0.26 -13.46
CA LEU A 82 -1.17 0.30 -12.08
C LEU A 82 -2.71 0.26 -12.02
N ALA A 83 -3.38 0.88 -12.98
CA ALA A 83 -4.85 0.90 -13.03
C ALA A 83 -5.49 -0.48 -13.24
N HIS A 84 -4.72 -1.50 -13.60
CA HIS A 84 -5.20 -2.87 -13.73
C HIS A 84 -5.25 -3.62 -12.38
N ALA A 85 -4.58 -3.12 -11.36
CA ALA A 85 -4.63 -3.69 -10.02
C ALA A 85 -5.86 -3.21 -9.26
N GLN A 86 -6.36 -4.04 -8.33
CA GLN A 86 -7.47 -3.67 -7.45
C GLN A 86 -7.00 -3.61 -6.00
N HIS A 87 -7.41 -2.56 -5.30
CA HIS A 87 -7.11 -2.40 -3.89
C HIS A 87 -8.10 -3.22 -3.03
N PRO A 88 -7.63 -3.91 -1.95
CA PRO A 88 -8.52 -4.74 -1.13
C PRO A 88 -9.66 -3.96 -0.47
N PHE A 89 -9.46 -2.70 -0.11
CA PHE A 89 -10.48 -1.83 0.49
C PHE A 89 -11.20 -0.95 -0.52
N PHE A 90 -10.47 -0.41 -1.50
CA PHE A 90 -10.99 0.63 -2.40
C PHE A 90 -11.47 0.09 -3.76
N GLY A 91 -11.17 -1.16 -4.08
CA GLY A 91 -11.54 -1.78 -5.34
C GLY A 91 -10.74 -1.21 -6.52
N ALA A 92 -11.42 -0.91 -7.62
CA ALA A 92 -10.79 -0.34 -8.81
C ALA A 92 -10.22 1.06 -8.53
N MET A 93 -9.00 1.30 -8.97
CA MET A 93 -8.29 2.57 -8.80
C MET A 93 -7.63 3.00 -10.11
N SER A 94 -7.67 4.29 -10.41
CA SER A 94 -6.87 4.87 -11.49
C SER A 94 -5.39 4.86 -11.13
N LYS A 95 -4.51 5.11 -12.12
CA LYS A 95 -3.08 5.31 -11.83
C LYS A 95 -2.87 6.45 -10.82
N GLU A 96 -3.62 7.53 -10.97
CA GLU A 96 -3.56 8.68 -10.07
C GLU A 96 -3.97 8.33 -8.64
N ASP A 97 -5.03 7.52 -8.47
CA ASP A 97 -5.45 7.00 -7.17
C ASP A 97 -4.35 6.15 -6.54
N TRP A 98 -3.69 5.29 -7.32
CA TRP A 98 -2.58 4.46 -6.84
C TRP A 98 -1.38 5.29 -6.40
N LEU A 99 -1.01 6.32 -7.15
CA LEU A 99 0.09 7.22 -6.77
C LEU A 99 -0.24 7.99 -5.49
N ARG A 100 -1.48 8.45 -5.36
CA ARG A 100 -1.95 9.10 -4.14
C ARG A 100 -1.95 8.15 -2.94
N TRP A 101 -2.44 6.93 -3.13
CA TRP A 101 -2.38 5.88 -2.11
C TRP A 101 -0.93 5.61 -1.69
N GLY A 102 -0.04 5.45 -2.65
CA GLY A 102 1.37 5.19 -2.38
C GLY A 102 2.01 6.25 -1.51
N TYR A 103 1.78 7.52 -1.83
CA TYR A 103 2.25 8.64 -1.03
C TYR A 103 1.69 8.60 0.40
N LEU A 104 0.38 8.49 0.53
CA LEU A 104 -0.28 8.49 1.85
C LEU A 104 0.09 7.28 2.69
N HIS A 105 0.29 6.12 2.07
CA HIS A 105 0.69 4.90 2.75
C HIS A 105 2.11 5.03 3.32
N ALA A 106 3.06 5.53 2.53
CA ALA A 106 4.41 5.81 3.00
C ALA A 106 4.42 6.86 4.12
N ASP A 107 3.72 7.98 3.93
CA ASP A 107 3.62 9.06 4.92
C ASP A 107 3.03 8.55 6.24
N HIS A 108 1.97 7.74 6.18
CA HIS A 108 1.36 7.14 7.38
C HIS A 108 2.37 6.30 8.18
N HIS A 109 3.12 5.43 7.50
CA HIS A 109 4.13 4.60 8.18
C HIS A 109 5.33 5.42 8.70
N LEU A 110 5.81 6.40 7.95
CA LEU A 110 6.88 7.26 8.41
C LEU A 110 6.48 8.03 9.67
N ARG A 111 5.28 8.55 9.73
CA ARG A 111 4.76 9.25 10.92
C ARG A 111 4.62 8.33 12.14
N GLN A 112 4.31 7.05 11.94
CA GLN A 112 4.25 6.07 13.04
C GLN A 112 5.61 5.91 13.74
N PHE A 113 6.71 6.12 13.04
CA PHE A 113 8.07 6.02 13.56
C PHE A 113 8.70 7.39 13.87
N SER A 114 7.90 8.44 13.93
CA SER A 114 8.35 9.82 14.18
C SER A 114 9.40 10.33 13.16
N ALA A 115 9.28 9.82 11.95
CA ALA A 115 10.18 10.20 10.87
C ALA A 115 9.58 11.36 10.04
#